data_7f18a39e8c753c60a041627254c22904
#
_entry.id   7f18a39e8c753c60a041627254c22904
#
_cell.length_a   1.000
_cell.length_b   1.000
_cell.length_c   1.000
_cell.angle_alpha   90.00
_cell.angle_beta   90.00
_cell.angle_gamma   90.00
#
_symmetry.space_group_name_H-M   'P 1'
#
loop_
_entity.id
_entity.type
_entity.pdbx_description
1 polymer ?
#
loop_
_entity_poly.entity_id
_entity_poly.type
_entity_poly.pdbx_seq_one_letter_code
_entity_poly.pdbx_strand_id
1 'polypeptide(L)'
;DSLTVKFAGVPDNTGRTSFYMGTHNGSPVLSTLSEPYGAQNWFPTKQSMNDKIDAFDFKITTPNQYSVAANGKFMSETEVSGNNKLTFWRTQYPTAAYLIAFSIGDFNKTNDVIGNPPFPYVNYIYPDTAANPTIISNLEWTKTAMAIFEEYFGAYPFSNEKYGHMEFAVAGAAMEHQTMSSMNSFAKATIAHELAHQWFGDKITCGSWNDIWLNEGFAIFSEHLLFEKEVMTYTEFMNHLLNHKNIITSLPDGQLYVNDSDLGSVPTVFNGRLTYLKGGYVLRMIKWVLGEDVFYQMLKDYATNPSFAYQYANTEDFKNQILVSTGKDFTGFFNDWVYGEGYPIYTIKWNQPIANQDVKFEISQTQSDSSVGFFEMPVPIRVTGTNGEVADLVLDHTINHQIFSKSINFEVANVALDVEHQILEKNSTVTFDPALATNSVPVEEIILFPNPVKKEIYLKGITTSSTYEIYFVDGKLVSKGAYKSSYAIDVSNL
;
A
#
# COMPACT_ATOMS: atom_id res chain seq x y z
N ASP A 1 -29.37 19.43 20.99
CA ASP A 1 -29.99 20.49 20.19
C ASP A 1 -30.19 19.97 18.77
N SER A 2 -31.20 20.45 18.06
CA SER A 2 -31.43 20.10 16.65
C SER A 2 -31.35 21.36 15.78
N LEU A 3 -30.71 21.22 14.60
CA LEU A 3 -30.65 22.26 13.57
C LEU A 3 -31.37 21.73 12.32
N THR A 4 -32.28 22.57 11.75
CA THR A 4 -32.90 22.26 10.46
C THR A 4 -32.40 23.24 9.43
N VAL A 5 -31.80 22.75 8.36
CA VAL A 5 -31.38 23.55 7.20
C VAL A 5 -32.30 23.18 6.03
N LYS A 6 -32.97 24.18 5.45
CA LYS A 6 -33.78 24.02 4.23
C LYS A 6 -33.04 24.71 3.08
N PHE A 7 -32.77 23.98 2.03
CA PHE A 7 -32.12 24.53 0.83
C PHE A 7 -32.78 23.95 -0.42
N ALA A 8 -32.68 24.69 -1.51
CA ALA A 8 -33.12 24.28 -2.83
C ALA A 8 -32.23 24.97 -3.86
N GLY A 9 -31.96 24.29 -4.94
CA GLY A 9 -31.12 24.80 -6.00
C GLY A 9 -30.81 23.71 -7.04
N VAL A 10 -30.03 24.09 -8.04
CA VAL A 10 -29.42 23.13 -8.96
C VAL A 10 -28.04 22.83 -8.37
N PRO A 11 -27.76 21.58 -8.00
CA PRO A 11 -26.43 21.20 -7.50
C PRO A 11 -25.36 21.48 -8.57
N ASP A 12 -24.15 21.79 -8.13
CA ASP A 12 -23.02 21.94 -9.05
C ASP A 12 -22.71 20.58 -9.67
N ASN A 13 -22.79 20.51 -11.00
CA ASN A 13 -22.44 19.33 -11.79
C ASN A 13 -21.25 19.59 -12.72
N THR A 14 -20.48 20.66 -12.47
CA THR A 14 -19.25 20.97 -13.20
C THR A 14 -18.12 20.07 -12.73
N GLY A 15 -17.90 18.97 -13.40
CA GLY A 15 -16.85 18.01 -13.08
C GLY A 15 -17.36 16.63 -12.70
N ARG A 16 -16.44 15.77 -12.24
CA ARG A 16 -16.76 14.39 -11.83
C ARG A 16 -17.25 14.28 -10.39
N THR A 17 -17.07 15.32 -9.60
CA THR A 17 -17.25 15.28 -8.14
C THR A 17 -18.42 16.17 -7.72
N SER A 18 -19.48 15.64 -7.22
CA SER A 18 -20.64 16.18 -6.54
C SER A 18 -21.93 15.45 -6.93
N PHE A 19 -22.74 16.04 -7.80
CA PHE A 19 -24.09 15.59 -8.10
C PHE A 19 -24.22 15.42 -9.63
N TYR A 20 -24.36 14.19 -10.08
CA TYR A 20 -24.52 13.86 -11.48
C TYR A 20 -25.99 13.67 -11.84
N MET A 21 -26.46 14.39 -12.85
CA MET A 21 -27.77 14.20 -13.47
C MET A 21 -27.57 13.95 -14.96
N GLY A 22 -28.12 12.85 -15.45
CA GLY A 22 -27.97 12.47 -16.86
C GLY A 22 -28.99 11.46 -17.32
N THR A 23 -28.63 10.69 -18.31
CA THR A 23 -29.46 9.59 -18.81
C THR A 23 -28.61 8.36 -19.06
N HIS A 24 -29.16 7.18 -18.80
CA HIS A 24 -28.65 5.89 -19.23
C HIS A 24 -29.66 5.25 -20.18
N ASN A 25 -29.28 5.00 -21.43
CA ASN A 25 -30.18 4.47 -22.48
C ASN A 25 -31.51 5.23 -22.61
N GLY A 26 -31.48 6.57 -22.42
CA GLY A 26 -32.65 7.44 -22.50
C GLY A 26 -33.46 7.54 -21.20
N SER A 27 -33.20 6.71 -20.18
CA SER A 27 -33.81 6.81 -18.84
C SER A 27 -33.06 7.80 -17.98
N PRO A 28 -33.73 8.72 -17.26
CA PRO A 28 -33.07 9.62 -16.32
C PRO A 28 -32.35 8.86 -15.20
N VAL A 29 -31.13 9.33 -14.89
CA VAL A 29 -30.32 8.82 -13.77
C VAL A 29 -29.78 9.98 -12.96
N LEU A 30 -29.63 9.73 -11.66
CA LEU A 30 -29.02 10.67 -10.74
C LEU A 30 -28.08 9.90 -9.82
N SER A 31 -26.88 10.43 -9.60
CA SER A 31 -25.88 9.83 -8.71
C SER A 31 -25.07 10.91 -8.02
N THR A 32 -24.51 10.57 -6.86
CA THR A 32 -23.55 11.44 -6.16
C THR A 32 -22.18 10.80 -6.14
N LEU A 33 -21.13 11.64 -6.23
CA LEU A 33 -19.73 11.28 -6.02
C LEU A 33 -19.06 12.47 -5.35
N SER A 34 -18.64 12.37 -4.11
CA SER A 34 -18.22 13.50 -3.30
C SER A 34 -16.71 13.60 -3.07
N GLU A 35 -15.94 12.59 -3.43
CA GLU A 35 -14.50 12.56 -3.26
C GLU A 35 -13.79 13.50 -4.24
N PRO A 36 -12.79 14.30 -3.81
CA PRO A 36 -12.41 14.53 -2.42
C PRO A 36 -13.20 15.66 -1.73
N TYR A 37 -13.73 16.65 -2.45
CA TYR A 37 -14.25 17.91 -1.91
C TYR A 37 -15.70 18.25 -2.29
N GLY A 38 -16.42 17.31 -2.89
CA GLY A 38 -17.74 17.54 -3.48
C GLY A 38 -18.94 17.41 -2.51
N ALA A 39 -18.75 16.91 -1.28
CA ALA A 39 -19.84 16.67 -0.37
C ALA A 39 -20.65 17.94 -0.04
N GLN A 40 -19.98 19.04 0.28
CA GLN A 40 -20.61 20.33 0.59
C GLN A 40 -21.40 20.94 -0.58
N ASN A 41 -21.23 20.44 -1.81
CA ASN A 41 -21.92 20.98 -2.98
C ASN A 41 -23.39 20.52 -3.06
N TRP A 42 -23.77 19.48 -2.30
CA TRP A 42 -25.13 18.96 -2.34
C TRP A 42 -25.78 18.76 -0.96
N PHE A 43 -25.00 18.71 0.13
CA PHE A 43 -25.55 18.72 1.48
C PHE A 43 -24.66 19.51 2.45
N PRO A 44 -25.25 20.15 3.49
CA PRO A 44 -24.48 20.89 4.49
C PRO A 44 -23.62 19.95 5.34
N THR A 45 -22.31 20.02 5.18
CA THR A 45 -21.35 19.19 5.92
C THR A 45 -20.01 19.87 6.05
N LYS A 46 -19.19 19.37 6.98
CA LYS A 46 -17.77 19.66 7.02
C LYS A 46 -17.05 18.77 5.99
N GLN A 47 -15.97 19.31 5.42
CA GLN A 47 -15.11 18.54 4.49
C GLN A 47 -13.95 17.82 5.21
N SER A 48 -13.90 17.89 6.54
CA SER A 48 -12.82 17.29 7.31
C SER A 48 -12.93 15.77 7.29
N MET A 49 -11.82 15.08 6.95
CA MET A 49 -11.73 13.62 6.97
C MET A 49 -11.83 13.05 8.38
N ASN A 50 -11.42 13.82 9.38
CA ASN A 50 -11.35 13.42 10.79
C ASN A 50 -12.59 13.80 11.61
N ASP A 51 -13.74 14.01 10.96
CA ASP A 51 -15.02 14.32 11.62
C ASP A 51 -16.13 13.47 10.96
N LYS A 52 -16.11 12.18 11.23
CA LYS A 52 -17.12 11.25 10.72
C LYS A 52 -18.49 11.57 11.29
N ILE A 53 -19.51 11.39 10.47
CA ILE A 53 -20.92 11.50 10.86
C ILE A 53 -21.31 10.18 11.53
N ASP A 54 -21.73 10.23 12.80
CA ASP A 54 -22.02 9.03 13.61
C ASP A 54 -23.14 8.16 13.02
N ALA A 55 -24.18 8.81 12.48
CA ALA A 55 -25.33 8.14 11.87
C ALA A 55 -26.12 9.13 11.01
N PHE A 56 -26.79 8.64 9.97
CA PHE A 56 -27.68 9.46 9.14
C PHE A 56 -28.81 8.65 8.50
N ASP A 57 -29.85 9.37 8.10
CA ASP A 57 -30.99 8.84 7.39
C ASP A 57 -31.14 9.49 6.01
N PHE A 58 -31.30 8.68 4.98
CA PHE A 58 -31.82 9.12 3.70
C PHE A 58 -33.33 8.90 3.62
N LYS A 59 -34.11 9.95 3.35
CA LYS A 59 -35.50 9.90 3.02
C LYS A 59 -35.74 10.59 1.69
N ILE A 60 -35.75 9.78 0.62
CA ILE A 60 -35.73 10.26 -0.76
C ILE A 60 -37.08 9.98 -1.42
N THR A 61 -37.73 11.02 -1.92
CA THR A 61 -38.98 10.89 -2.68
C THR A 61 -38.69 10.91 -4.18
N THR A 62 -39.11 9.87 -4.88
CA THR A 62 -38.97 9.71 -6.33
C THR A 62 -40.27 9.31 -7.01
N PRO A 63 -40.44 9.51 -8.32
CA PRO A 63 -41.46 8.83 -9.09
C PRO A 63 -41.39 7.31 -8.91
N ASN A 64 -42.58 6.65 -8.89
CA ASN A 64 -42.69 5.24 -8.54
C ASN A 64 -41.85 4.28 -9.39
N GLN A 65 -41.52 4.66 -10.67
CA GLN A 65 -40.76 3.83 -11.57
C GLN A 65 -39.26 3.77 -11.25
N TYR A 66 -38.70 4.69 -10.45
CA TYR A 66 -37.27 4.70 -10.13
C TYR A 66 -36.97 4.07 -8.78
N SER A 67 -35.85 3.39 -8.68
CA SER A 67 -35.34 2.85 -7.42
C SER A 67 -34.23 3.74 -6.87
N VAL A 68 -34.09 3.75 -5.56
CA VAL A 68 -33.03 4.46 -4.82
C VAL A 68 -32.10 3.44 -4.19
N ALA A 69 -30.84 3.49 -4.56
CA ALA A 69 -29.73 2.78 -3.90
C ALA A 69 -28.95 3.78 -3.04
N ALA A 70 -28.58 3.42 -1.81
CA ALA A 70 -27.84 4.31 -0.91
C ALA A 70 -27.04 3.53 0.14
N ASN A 71 -26.21 4.24 0.92
CA ASN A 71 -25.54 3.69 2.10
C ASN A 71 -26.51 3.09 3.11
N GLY A 72 -25.99 2.17 3.94
CA GLY A 72 -26.70 1.70 5.10
C GLY A 72 -27.75 0.63 4.81
N LYS A 73 -28.69 0.49 5.72
CA LYS A 73 -29.76 -0.51 5.71
C LYS A 73 -31.03 0.05 5.11
N PHE A 74 -31.65 -0.70 4.20
CA PHE A 74 -33.00 -0.41 3.71
C PHE A 74 -34.02 -0.56 4.84
N MET A 75 -34.79 0.49 5.08
CA MET A 75 -35.77 0.54 6.16
C MET A 75 -37.19 0.37 5.64
N SER A 76 -37.57 1.13 4.62
CA SER A 76 -38.92 1.05 4.03
C SER A 76 -39.00 1.75 2.68
N GLU A 77 -40.01 1.39 1.91
CA GLU A 77 -40.51 2.10 0.74
C GLU A 77 -42.00 2.26 0.86
N THR A 78 -42.53 3.47 0.76
CA THR A 78 -43.91 3.80 0.99
C THR A 78 -44.44 4.71 -0.10
N GLU A 79 -45.55 4.37 -0.72
CA GLU A 79 -46.22 5.23 -1.68
C GLU A 79 -46.68 6.53 -1.02
N VAL A 80 -46.48 7.64 -1.73
CA VAL A 80 -46.93 8.96 -1.32
C VAL A 80 -47.71 9.64 -2.46
N SER A 81 -48.32 10.80 -2.22
CA SER A 81 -49.14 11.49 -3.22
C SER A 81 -48.38 11.81 -4.51
N GLY A 82 -49.11 11.89 -5.64
CA GLY A 82 -48.54 12.34 -6.94
C GLY A 82 -47.80 11.25 -7.70
N ASN A 83 -48.15 9.96 -7.56
CA ASN A 83 -47.47 8.82 -8.19
C ASN A 83 -45.96 8.75 -7.85
N ASN A 84 -45.66 9.07 -6.57
CA ASN A 84 -44.30 9.04 -6.01
C ASN A 84 -44.24 8.02 -4.88
N LYS A 85 -42.98 7.66 -4.51
CA LYS A 85 -42.67 6.86 -3.35
C LYS A 85 -41.58 7.50 -2.52
N LEU A 86 -41.64 7.30 -1.21
CA LEU A 86 -40.62 7.65 -0.24
C LEU A 86 -39.80 6.42 0.09
N THR A 87 -38.52 6.43 -0.26
CA THR A 87 -37.57 5.39 0.10
C THR A 87 -36.75 5.86 1.29
N PHE A 88 -36.62 4.99 2.31
CA PHE A 88 -35.90 5.28 3.54
C PHE A 88 -34.73 4.31 3.72
N TRP A 89 -33.51 4.88 3.86
CA TRP A 89 -32.28 4.19 4.21
C TRP A 89 -31.69 4.76 5.50
N ARG A 90 -31.00 3.95 6.29
CA ARG A 90 -30.39 4.34 7.56
C ARG A 90 -29.01 3.77 7.69
N THR A 91 -28.02 4.62 8.04
CA THR A 91 -26.65 4.25 8.42
C THR A 91 -26.47 4.54 9.90
N GLN A 92 -25.90 3.57 10.64
CA GLN A 92 -25.60 3.65 12.07
C GLN A 92 -24.10 3.46 12.37
N TYR A 93 -23.28 3.47 11.35
CA TYR A 93 -21.82 3.44 11.47
C TYR A 93 -21.23 4.82 11.16
N PRO A 94 -20.15 5.22 11.87
CA PRO A 94 -19.43 6.44 11.54
C PRO A 94 -18.99 6.45 10.09
N THR A 95 -19.31 7.51 9.35
CA THR A 95 -19.10 7.63 7.92
C THR A 95 -18.44 8.97 7.59
N ALA A 96 -17.34 8.97 6.83
CA ALA A 96 -16.74 10.20 6.31
C ALA A 96 -17.67 10.86 5.28
N ALA A 97 -17.71 12.17 5.24
CA ALA A 97 -18.65 12.92 4.40
C ALA A 97 -18.56 12.56 2.91
N TYR A 98 -17.34 12.27 2.41
CA TYR A 98 -17.13 11.93 1.02
C TYR A 98 -17.69 10.54 0.64
N LEU A 99 -17.90 9.65 1.61
CA LEU A 99 -18.44 8.30 1.42
C LEU A 99 -19.97 8.23 1.44
N ILE A 100 -20.63 9.37 1.70
CA ILE A 100 -22.10 9.45 1.73
C ILE A 100 -22.63 9.60 0.31
N ALA A 101 -23.46 8.65 -0.13
CA ALA A 101 -23.92 8.63 -1.49
C ALA A 101 -25.27 7.95 -1.70
N PHE A 102 -25.91 8.31 -2.80
CA PHE A 102 -27.05 7.60 -3.35
C PHE A 102 -27.06 7.65 -4.88
N SER A 103 -27.75 6.70 -5.47
CA SER A 103 -28.04 6.66 -6.91
C SER A 103 -29.53 6.40 -7.13
N ILE A 104 -30.10 7.06 -8.13
CA ILE A 104 -31.52 6.91 -8.53
C ILE A 104 -31.54 6.54 -10.01
N GLY A 105 -32.27 5.48 -10.34
CA GLY A 105 -32.42 5.04 -11.72
C GLY A 105 -33.44 3.93 -11.86
N ASP A 106 -33.62 3.49 -13.11
CA ASP A 106 -34.36 2.28 -13.43
C ASP A 106 -33.42 1.08 -13.27
N PHE A 107 -33.37 0.50 -12.05
CA PHE A 107 -32.45 -0.58 -11.70
C PHE A 107 -33.15 -1.94 -11.64
N ASN A 108 -32.47 -2.95 -12.18
CA ASN A 108 -32.65 -4.33 -11.75
C ASN A 108 -32.01 -4.51 -10.37
N LYS A 109 -32.81 -4.97 -9.41
CA LYS A 109 -32.37 -5.19 -8.05
C LYS A 109 -32.19 -6.68 -7.79
N THR A 110 -31.00 -7.05 -7.28
CA THR A 110 -30.77 -8.41 -6.75
C THR A 110 -30.60 -8.37 -5.24
N ASN A 111 -31.06 -9.42 -4.55
CA ASN A 111 -30.90 -9.58 -3.10
C ASN A 111 -30.34 -10.97 -2.85
N ASP A 112 -29.27 -11.06 -2.09
CA ASP A 112 -28.60 -12.29 -1.70
C ASP A 112 -27.96 -12.12 -0.33
N VAL A 113 -27.11 -13.04 0.08
CA VAL A 113 -26.31 -12.97 1.31
C VAL A 113 -24.84 -13.19 1.00
N ILE A 114 -23.97 -12.59 1.82
CA ILE A 114 -22.52 -12.65 1.70
C ILE A 114 -21.89 -12.64 3.10
N GLY A 115 -20.62 -13.07 3.22
CA GLY A 115 -19.84 -13.01 4.45
C GLY A 115 -20.11 -14.13 5.45
N ASN A 116 -19.34 -14.12 6.53
CA ASN A 116 -19.46 -15.10 7.62
C ASN A 116 -19.32 -14.41 9.00
N PRO A 117 -20.42 -14.27 9.79
CA PRO A 117 -21.80 -14.72 9.52
C PRO A 117 -22.46 -14.01 8.35
N PRO A 118 -23.43 -14.63 7.67
CA PRO A 118 -24.04 -14.07 6.48
C PRO A 118 -24.85 -12.78 6.78
N PHE A 119 -24.70 -11.80 5.89
CA PHE A 119 -25.43 -10.52 5.93
C PHE A 119 -25.95 -10.15 4.53
N PRO A 120 -26.85 -9.15 4.39
CA PRO A 120 -27.44 -8.80 3.10
C PRO A 120 -26.41 -8.37 2.06
N TYR A 121 -26.53 -8.91 0.85
CA TYR A 121 -25.78 -8.52 -0.36
C TYR A 121 -26.76 -8.06 -1.42
N VAL A 122 -26.68 -6.79 -1.82
CA VAL A 122 -27.69 -6.17 -2.72
C VAL A 122 -27.00 -5.44 -3.87
N ASN A 123 -27.52 -5.64 -5.09
CA ASN A 123 -27.01 -4.93 -6.26
C ASN A 123 -28.15 -4.19 -6.96
N TYR A 124 -27.88 -2.96 -7.36
CA TYR A 124 -28.75 -2.08 -8.13
C TYR A 124 -28.02 -1.76 -9.43
N ILE A 125 -28.36 -2.47 -10.49
CA ILE A 125 -27.65 -2.38 -11.79
C ILE A 125 -28.62 -2.10 -12.91
N TYR A 126 -28.21 -1.43 -13.96
CA TYR A 126 -29.07 -1.13 -15.10
C TYR A 126 -29.50 -2.41 -15.82
N PRO A 127 -30.69 -2.41 -16.48
CA PRO A 127 -31.23 -3.61 -17.12
C PRO A 127 -30.34 -4.23 -18.17
N ASP A 128 -29.65 -3.43 -18.97
CA ASP A 128 -28.68 -3.88 -20.00
C ASP A 128 -27.43 -4.48 -19.37
N THR A 129 -26.91 -3.89 -18.30
CA THR A 129 -25.81 -4.44 -17.48
C THR A 129 -26.21 -5.78 -16.86
N ALA A 130 -27.43 -5.87 -16.32
CA ALA A 130 -27.97 -7.09 -15.75
C ALA A 130 -28.19 -8.22 -16.79
N ALA A 131 -28.27 -7.89 -18.06
CA ALA A 131 -28.35 -8.86 -19.16
C ALA A 131 -26.97 -9.43 -19.54
N ASN A 132 -25.85 -8.89 -19.03
CA ASN A 132 -24.50 -9.35 -19.35
C ASN A 132 -24.06 -10.48 -18.41
N PRO A 133 -23.89 -11.74 -18.92
CA PRO A 133 -23.55 -12.88 -18.06
C PRO A 133 -22.16 -12.77 -17.42
N THR A 134 -21.22 -12.06 -18.04
CA THR A 134 -19.88 -11.83 -17.45
C THR A 134 -19.99 -10.91 -16.22
N ILE A 135 -20.79 -9.87 -16.28
CA ILE A 135 -21.01 -8.96 -15.14
C ILE A 135 -21.69 -9.72 -13.98
N ILE A 136 -22.72 -10.51 -14.30
CA ILE A 136 -23.39 -11.34 -13.28
C ILE A 136 -22.41 -12.33 -12.63
N SER A 137 -21.56 -12.98 -13.42
CA SER A 137 -20.52 -13.86 -12.89
C SER A 137 -19.53 -13.11 -11.99
N ASN A 138 -19.14 -11.90 -12.34
CA ASN A 138 -18.21 -11.09 -11.52
C ASN A 138 -18.89 -10.59 -10.23
N LEU A 139 -20.19 -10.25 -10.27
CA LEU A 139 -20.95 -9.95 -9.05
C LEU A 139 -21.05 -11.15 -8.11
N GLU A 140 -21.26 -12.36 -8.63
CA GLU A 140 -21.20 -13.59 -7.83
C GLU A 140 -19.81 -13.86 -7.24
N TRP A 141 -18.75 -13.57 -8.01
CA TRP A 141 -17.37 -13.69 -7.53
C TRP A 141 -17.05 -12.76 -6.34
N THR A 142 -17.80 -11.68 -6.13
CA THR A 142 -17.67 -10.82 -4.94
C THR A 142 -17.76 -11.62 -3.63
N LYS A 143 -18.52 -12.72 -3.60
CA LYS A 143 -18.64 -13.61 -2.42
C LYS A 143 -17.30 -14.30 -2.10
N THR A 144 -16.57 -14.71 -3.13
CA THR A 144 -15.21 -15.27 -2.98
C THR A 144 -14.23 -14.21 -2.49
N ALA A 145 -14.28 -13.01 -3.08
CA ALA A 145 -13.44 -11.89 -2.68
C ALA A 145 -13.70 -11.48 -1.22
N MET A 146 -14.97 -11.41 -0.81
CA MET A 146 -15.36 -11.14 0.58
C MET A 146 -14.78 -12.17 1.55
N ALA A 147 -14.91 -13.46 1.24
CA ALA A 147 -14.41 -14.53 2.10
C ALA A 147 -12.89 -14.45 2.30
N ILE A 148 -12.13 -14.13 1.23
CA ILE A 148 -10.69 -13.95 1.31
C ILE A 148 -10.35 -12.71 2.15
N PHE A 149 -11.02 -11.59 1.93
CA PHE A 149 -10.75 -10.39 2.73
C PHE A 149 -11.11 -10.56 4.21
N GLU A 150 -12.20 -11.28 4.52
CA GLU A 150 -12.52 -11.65 5.91
C GLU A 150 -11.43 -12.55 6.53
N GLU A 151 -10.84 -13.46 5.76
CA GLU A 151 -9.73 -14.31 6.22
C GLU A 151 -8.48 -13.47 6.54
N TYR A 152 -8.11 -12.53 5.67
CA TYR A 152 -6.85 -11.80 5.77
C TYR A 152 -6.94 -10.49 6.57
N PHE A 153 -8.09 -9.82 6.59
CA PHE A 153 -8.30 -8.50 7.23
C PHE A 153 -9.24 -8.55 8.43
N GLY A 154 -9.91 -9.69 8.66
CA GLY A 154 -10.93 -9.85 9.68
C GLY A 154 -12.34 -9.58 9.16
N ALA A 155 -13.35 -9.84 10.00
CA ALA A 155 -14.77 -9.77 9.62
C ALA A 155 -15.15 -8.45 8.92
N TYR A 156 -16.07 -8.55 7.97
CA TYR A 156 -16.61 -7.39 7.27
C TYR A 156 -17.16 -6.35 8.26
N PRO A 157 -16.70 -5.09 8.19
CA PRO A 157 -16.92 -4.12 9.26
C PRO A 157 -18.40 -3.68 9.41
N PHE A 158 -19.19 -3.76 8.34
CA PHE A 158 -20.55 -3.21 8.29
C PHE A 158 -21.62 -4.30 8.18
N SER A 159 -21.36 -5.50 8.67
CA SER A 159 -22.24 -6.67 8.55
C SER A 159 -23.63 -6.50 9.14
N ASN A 160 -23.85 -5.58 10.10
CA ASN A 160 -25.17 -5.25 10.64
C ASN A 160 -26.04 -4.44 9.65
N GLU A 161 -25.46 -3.95 8.57
CA GLU A 161 -26.17 -3.23 7.51
C GLU A 161 -26.25 -4.07 6.23
N LYS A 162 -25.27 -4.00 5.36
CA LYS A 162 -25.16 -4.75 4.11
C LYS A 162 -23.80 -4.54 3.44
N TYR A 163 -23.55 -5.27 2.35
CA TYR A 163 -22.68 -4.83 1.26
C TYR A 163 -23.44 -4.87 -0.05
N GLY A 164 -22.99 -4.15 -1.06
CA GLY A 164 -23.54 -4.20 -2.41
C GLY A 164 -22.94 -3.21 -3.37
N HIS A 165 -23.50 -3.21 -4.56
CA HIS A 165 -23.09 -2.32 -5.63
C HIS A 165 -24.28 -1.51 -6.14
N MET A 166 -24.06 -0.24 -6.41
CA MET A 166 -24.98 0.58 -7.18
C MET A 166 -24.29 1.06 -8.45
N GLU A 167 -24.90 0.78 -9.58
CA GLU A 167 -24.38 1.29 -10.84
C GLU A 167 -24.64 2.80 -10.95
N PHE A 168 -23.68 3.53 -11.44
CA PHE A 168 -23.81 4.96 -11.66
C PHE A 168 -23.25 5.37 -13.02
N ALA A 169 -23.77 6.45 -13.58
CA ALA A 169 -23.45 6.87 -14.95
C ALA A 169 -22.20 7.77 -15.04
N VAL A 170 -21.36 7.82 -14.02
CA VAL A 170 -20.11 8.59 -14.04
C VAL A 170 -19.03 7.78 -14.75
N ALA A 171 -18.80 8.11 -16.01
CA ALA A 171 -17.92 7.33 -16.89
C ALA A 171 -16.49 7.23 -16.35
N GLY A 172 -15.95 6.01 -16.37
CA GLY A 172 -14.57 5.69 -16.01
C GLY A 172 -14.24 5.96 -14.54
N ALA A 173 -15.24 5.86 -13.64
CA ALA A 173 -15.08 5.95 -12.20
C ALA A 173 -15.70 4.73 -11.52
N ALA A 174 -15.17 4.39 -10.36
CA ALA A 174 -15.81 3.61 -9.32
C ALA A 174 -15.55 4.33 -8.00
N MET A 175 -16.29 4.00 -6.95
CA MET A 175 -16.17 4.70 -5.68
C MET A 175 -16.63 3.80 -4.54
N GLU A 176 -15.86 3.74 -3.51
CA GLU A 176 -16.02 2.90 -2.33
C GLU A 176 -17.13 3.32 -1.37
N HIS A 177 -18.14 4.07 -1.78
CA HIS A 177 -19.17 4.55 -0.88
C HIS A 177 -19.55 3.50 0.16
N GLN A 178 -19.44 3.86 1.44
CA GLN A 178 -19.56 2.93 2.56
C GLN A 178 -20.79 2.05 2.45
N THR A 179 -20.61 0.74 2.53
CA THR A 179 -21.63 -0.32 2.39
C THR A 179 -22.25 -0.50 0.99
N MET A 180 -21.95 0.37 0.02
CA MET A 180 -22.61 0.39 -1.29
C MET A 180 -21.69 0.99 -2.35
N SER A 181 -20.76 0.22 -2.84
CA SER A 181 -19.79 0.71 -3.85
C SER A 181 -20.52 1.15 -5.13
N SER A 182 -20.15 2.36 -5.62
CA SER A 182 -20.68 2.90 -6.87
C SER A 182 -19.84 2.45 -8.06
N MET A 183 -20.44 1.82 -9.04
CA MET A 183 -19.71 1.11 -10.08
C MET A 183 -20.09 1.60 -11.48
N ASN A 184 -19.09 1.92 -12.29
CA ASN A 184 -19.23 2.05 -13.75
C ASN A 184 -18.54 0.89 -14.48
N SER A 185 -17.78 0.09 -13.78
CA SER A 185 -17.13 -1.13 -14.27
C SER A 185 -17.30 -2.25 -13.25
N PHE A 186 -17.66 -3.44 -13.71
CA PHE A 186 -17.76 -4.65 -12.90
C PHE A 186 -16.64 -5.64 -13.21
N ALA A 187 -15.47 -5.15 -13.64
CA ALA A 187 -14.27 -5.98 -13.73
C ALA A 187 -13.86 -6.47 -12.34
N LYS A 188 -13.28 -7.67 -12.23
CA LYS A 188 -12.83 -8.23 -10.95
C LYS A 188 -11.86 -7.31 -10.21
N ALA A 189 -10.96 -6.62 -10.93
CA ALA A 189 -10.06 -5.64 -10.34
C ALA A 189 -10.84 -4.53 -9.63
N THR A 190 -11.80 -3.90 -10.32
CA THR A 190 -12.62 -2.82 -9.76
C THR A 190 -13.42 -3.32 -8.55
N ILE A 191 -14.07 -4.49 -8.65
CA ILE A 191 -14.81 -5.08 -7.52
C ILE A 191 -13.88 -5.32 -6.32
N ALA A 192 -12.67 -5.86 -6.55
CA ALA A 192 -11.68 -6.10 -5.50
C ALA A 192 -11.26 -4.81 -4.81
N HIS A 193 -10.96 -3.77 -5.60
CA HIS A 193 -10.56 -2.45 -5.17
C HIS A 193 -11.62 -1.82 -4.24
N GLU A 194 -12.83 -1.64 -4.76
CA GLU A 194 -13.93 -1.00 -4.04
C GLU A 194 -14.39 -1.81 -2.80
N LEU A 195 -14.27 -3.12 -2.84
CA LEU A 195 -14.56 -3.97 -1.68
C LEU A 195 -13.50 -3.82 -0.59
N ALA A 196 -12.22 -3.73 -0.95
CA ALA A 196 -11.12 -3.60 0.01
C ALA A 196 -11.22 -2.30 0.82
N HIS A 197 -11.66 -1.23 0.19
CA HIS A 197 -11.88 0.04 0.85
C HIS A 197 -12.84 -0.03 2.03
N GLN A 198 -13.75 -1.01 2.08
CA GLN A 198 -14.64 -1.16 3.23
C GLN A 198 -13.86 -1.36 4.55
N TRP A 199 -12.65 -1.94 4.51
CA TRP A 199 -11.72 -2.02 5.64
C TRP A 199 -10.77 -0.82 5.69
N PHE A 200 -10.17 -0.44 4.54
CA PHE A 200 -9.12 0.58 4.41
C PHE A 200 -9.59 1.72 3.50
N GLY A 201 -10.18 2.73 4.11
CA GLY A 201 -10.88 3.85 3.49
C GLY A 201 -12.16 4.18 4.25
N ASP A 202 -13.02 3.18 4.47
CA ASP A 202 -14.33 3.36 5.11
C ASP A 202 -14.26 3.12 6.63
N LYS A 203 -13.86 1.93 7.05
CA LYS A 203 -13.70 1.63 8.48
C LYS A 203 -12.58 2.44 9.09
N ILE A 204 -11.38 2.37 8.50
CA ILE A 204 -10.23 3.21 8.85
C ILE A 204 -10.00 4.16 7.68
N THR A 205 -10.33 5.42 7.85
CA THR A 205 -10.18 6.46 6.83
C THR A 205 -8.84 7.16 7.01
N CYS A 206 -8.14 7.55 5.93
CA CYS A 206 -6.96 8.39 6.06
C CYS A 206 -7.30 9.70 6.76
N GLY A 207 -6.44 10.16 7.69
CA GLY A 207 -6.71 11.33 8.53
C GLY A 207 -6.70 12.66 7.76
N SER A 208 -6.03 12.67 6.61
CA SER A 208 -5.97 13.78 5.65
C SER A 208 -5.66 13.25 4.25
N TRP A 209 -5.90 14.06 3.22
CA TRP A 209 -5.54 13.70 1.85
C TRP A 209 -4.02 13.58 1.62
N ASN A 210 -3.20 14.04 2.56
CA ASN A 210 -1.76 13.78 2.56
C ASN A 210 -1.46 12.27 2.64
N ASP A 211 -2.31 11.55 3.36
CA ASP A 211 -2.16 10.14 3.70
C ASP A 211 -3.05 9.23 2.81
N ILE A 212 -3.54 9.71 1.67
CA ILE A 212 -4.48 8.98 0.79
C ILE A 212 -3.96 7.60 0.36
N TRP A 213 -2.65 7.39 0.33
CA TRP A 213 -2.05 6.09 0.04
C TRP A 213 -2.46 4.99 1.03
N LEU A 214 -2.92 5.36 2.25
CA LEU A 214 -3.47 4.41 3.23
C LEU A 214 -4.85 3.88 2.80
N ASN A 215 -5.58 4.59 1.95
CA ASN A 215 -6.78 4.08 1.31
C ASN A 215 -6.39 3.36 0.01
N GLU A 216 -5.85 4.05 -0.95
CA GLU A 216 -5.63 3.59 -2.32
C GLU A 216 -4.54 2.51 -2.44
N GLY A 217 -3.44 2.67 -1.71
CA GLY A 217 -2.37 1.67 -1.69
C GLY A 217 -2.84 0.36 -1.06
N PHE A 218 -3.68 0.40 -0.02
CA PHE A 218 -4.29 -0.79 0.56
C PHE A 218 -5.26 -1.48 -0.40
N ALA A 219 -6.05 -0.71 -1.16
CA ALA A 219 -6.94 -1.26 -2.18
C ALA A 219 -6.14 -1.97 -3.29
N ILE A 220 -5.08 -1.36 -3.82
CA ILE A 220 -4.17 -2.00 -4.80
C ILE A 220 -3.50 -3.25 -4.22
N PHE A 221 -3.02 -3.21 -2.97
CA PHE A 221 -2.45 -4.39 -2.33
C PHE A 221 -3.47 -5.52 -2.20
N SER A 222 -4.72 -5.18 -1.92
CA SER A 222 -5.83 -6.14 -1.80
C SER A 222 -6.22 -6.75 -3.16
N GLU A 223 -6.12 -5.97 -4.26
CA GLU A 223 -6.21 -6.52 -5.61
C GLU A 223 -5.10 -7.57 -5.85
N HIS A 224 -3.84 -7.24 -5.47
CA HIS A 224 -2.73 -8.20 -5.60
C HIS A 224 -3.00 -9.49 -4.83
N LEU A 225 -3.54 -9.41 -3.61
CA LEU A 225 -3.91 -10.58 -2.81
C LEU A 225 -4.92 -11.47 -3.55
N LEU A 226 -6.02 -10.88 -4.07
CA LEU A 226 -7.03 -11.65 -4.81
C LEU A 226 -6.50 -12.19 -6.13
N PHE A 227 -5.66 -11.45 -6.84
CA PHE A 227 -5.08 -11.90 -8.09
C PHE A 227 -4.13 -13.08 -7.88
N GLU A 228 -3.30 -13.01 -6.84
CA GLU A 228 -2.40 -14.09 -6.44
C GLU A 228 -3.15 -15.37 -6.02
N LYS A 229 -4.25 -15.21 -5.26
CA LYS A 229 -4.97 -16.36 -4.68
C LYS A 229 -6.00 -16.99 -5.64
N GLU A 230 -6.69 -16.19 -6.49
CA GLU A 230 -7.92 -16.65 -7.17
C GLU A 230 -8.00 -16.32 -8.67
N VAL A 231 -7.31 -15.30 -9.17
CA VAL A 231 -7.62 -14.77 -10.51
C VAL A 231 -6.56 -15.12 -11.52
N MET A 232 -5.29 -15.14 -11.13
CA MET A 232 -4.15 -15.29 -12.03
C MET A 232 -3.34 -16.57 -11.75
N THR A 233 -2.77 -17.14 -12.79
CA THR A 233 -1.68 -18.11 -12.63
C THR A 233 -0.44 -17.41 -12.07
N TYR A 234 0.50 -18.16 -11.50
CA TYR A 234 1.77 -17.61 -11.00
C TYR A 234 2.47 -16.73 -12.04
N THR A 235 2.57 -17.19 -13.29
CA THR A 235 3.24 -16.42 -14.36
C THR A 235 2.49 -15.13 -14.70
N GLU A 236 1.16 -15.16 -14.76
CA GLU A 236 0.35 -13.97 -15.00
C GLU A 236 0.51 -12.96 -13.86
N PHE A 237 0.51 -13.44 -12.61
CA PHE A 237 0.70 -12.57 -11.45
C PHE A 237 2.10 -11.94 -11.40
N MET A 238 3.17 -12.71 -11.70
CA MET A 238 4.52 -12.15 -11.82
C MET A 238 4.61 -11.08 -12.92
N ASN A 239 3.99 -11.31 -14.06
CA ASN A 239 3.93 -10.32 -15.14
C ASN A 239 3.12 -9.07 -14.73
N HIS A 240 2.05 -9.24 -13.98
CA HIS A 240 1.25 -8.14 -13.43
C HIS A 240 2.08 -7.28 -12.47
N LEU A 241 2.80 -7.89 -11.53
CA LEU A 241 3.71 -7.18 -10.61
C LEU A 241 4.84 -6.48 -11.35
N LEU A 242 5.44 -7.13 -12.34
CA LEU A 242 6.48 -6.51 -13.19
C LEU A 242 5.94 -5.28 -13.93
N ASN A 243 4.71 -5.35 -14.44
CA ASN A 243 4.06 -4.21 -15.09
C ASN A 243 3.87 -3.04 -14.11
N HIS A 244 3.36 -3.30 -12.90
CA HIS A 244 3.23 -2.27 -11.86
C HIS A 244 4.59 -1.67 -11.48
N LYS A 245 5.61 -2.51 -11.25
CA LYS A 245 6.99 -2.08 -11.00
C LYS A 245 7.52 -1.16 -12.12
N ASN A 246 7.29 -1.52 -13.38
CA ASN A 246 7.70 -0.71 -14.53
C ASN A 246 6.97 0.63 -14.60
N ILE A 247 5.68 0.69 -14.27
CA ILE A 247 4.92 1.95 -14.21
C ILE A 247 5.43 2.82 -13.07
N ILE A 248 5.62 2.28 -11.87
CA ILE A 248 6.11 3.01 -10.71
C ILE A 248 7.48 3.62 -11.01
N THR A 249 8.38 2.82 -11.57
CA THR A 249 9.76 3.23 -11.88
C THR A 249 9.94 3.88 -13.25
N SER A 250 8.84 4.25 -13.93
CA SER A 250 8.89 4.94 -15.22
C SER A 250 9.51 6.35 -15.13
N LEU A 251 9.39 6.97 -13.95
CA LEU A 251 10.05 8.23 -13.59
C LEU A 251 10.96 8.00 -12.38
N PRO A 252 12.04 8.77 -12.25
CA PRO A 252 13.05 8.56 -11.18
C PRO A 252 12.60 9.07 -9.81
N ASP A 253 11.51 9.81 -9.73
CA ASP A 253 11.00 10.59 -8.60
C ASP A 253 9.73 9.99 -7.97
N GLY A 254 9.18 10.71 -7.00
CA GLY A 254 7.82 10.54 -6.49
C GLY A 254 7.73 9.87 -5.12
N GLN A 255 7.33 10.67 -4.14
CA GLN A 255 6.98 10.23 -2.79
C GLN A 255 5.52 9.76 -2.72
N LEU A 256 5.14 9.02 -1.66
CA LEU A 256 3.75 8.61 -1.41
C LEU A 256 2.96 9.68 -0.67
N TYR A 257 3.60 10.32 0.33
CA TYR A 257 2.97 11.36 1.12
C TYR A 257 2.71 12.59 0.25
N VAL A 258 1.46 13.05 0.20
CA VAL A 258 1.10 14.25 -0.58
C VAL A 258 1.39 15.49 0.25
N ASN A 259 2.20 16.41 -0.27
CA ASN A 259 2.53 17.63 0.46
C ASN A 259 1.33 18.57 0.58
N ASP A 260 1.29 19.40 1.63
CA ASP A 260 0.22 20.37 1.87
C ASP A 260 0.00 21.33 0.68
N SER A 261 1.07 21.71 -0.01
CA SER A 261 1.01 22.58 -1.20
C SER A 261 0.24 21.94 -2.37
N ASP A 262 0.13 20.62 -2.39
CA ASP A 262 -0.39 19.84 -3.51
C ASP A 262 -1.82 19.34 -3.30
N LEU A 263 -2.37 19.51 -2.10
CA LEU A 263 -3.73 19.06 -1.74
C LEU A 263 -4.84 19.71 -2.59
N GLY A 264 -4.58 20.88 -3.18
CA GLY A 264 -5.48 21.51 -4.13
C GLY A 264 -5.52 20.86 -5.52
N SER A 265 -4.59 19.93 -5.80
CA SER A 265 -4.48 19.23 -7.08
C SER A 265 -5.05 17.81 -6.98
N VAL A 266 -6.30 17.63 -7.37
CA VAL A 266 -6.95 16.31 -7.40
C VAL A 266 -6.10 15.26 -8.15
N PRO A 267 -5.49 15.54 -9.33
CA PRO A 267 -4.61 14.58 -10.00
C PRO A 267 -3.33 14.25 -9.24
N THR A 268 -2.88 15.09 -8.30
CA THR A 268 -1.73 14.79 -7.44
C THR A 268 -2.13 13.93 -6.27
N VAL A 269 -3.26 14.23 -5.62
CA VAL A 269 -3.83 13.43 -4.53
C VAL A 269 -4.12 12.00 -5.04
N PHE A 270 -4.80 11.86 -6.17
CA PHE A 270 -5.16 10.58 -6.79
C PHE A 270 -4.20 10.22 -7.93
N ASN A 271 -2.90 10.15 -7.61
CA ASN A 271 -1.87 9.82 -8.59
C ASN A 271 -1.73 8.30 -8.75
N GLY A 272 -2.24 7.76 -9.87
CA GLY A 272 -2.23 6.32 -10.15
C GLY A 272 -0.84 5.67 -10.04
N ARG A 273 0.25 6.35 -10.43
CA ARG A 273 1.61 5.84 -10.29
C ARG A 273 2.08 5.77 -8.83
N LEU A 274 1.73 6.79 -8.03
CA LEU A 274 2.24 6.96 -6.68
C LEU A 274 1.25 6.46 -5.62
N THR A 275 0.23 7.23 -5.29
CA THR A 275 -0.66 6.94 -4.17
C THR A 275 -1.39 5.61 -4.32
N TYR A 276 -1.59 5.14 -5.56
CA TYR A 276 -2.14 3.82 -5.88
C TYR A 276 -1.03 2.76 -5.98
N LEU A 277 -0.33 2.69 -7.13
CA LEU A 277 0.55 1.57 -7.44
C LEU A 277 1.77 1.51 -6.53
N LYS A 278 2.49 2.62 -6.28
CA LYS A 278 3.62 2.63 -5.35
C LYS A 278 3.13 2.34 -3.93
N GLY A 279 1.94 2.86 -3.54
CA GLY A 279 1.32 2.57 -2.24
C GLY A 279 1.11 1.08 -2.01
N GLY A 280 0.48 0.38 -2.96
CA GLY A 280 0.30 -1.07 -2.92
C GLY A 280 1.61 -1.85 -2.92
N TYR A 281 2.60 -1.34 -3.67
CA TYR A 281 3.92 -1.98 -3.71
C TYR A 281 4.73 -1.78 -2.42
N VAL A 282 4.60 -0.65 -1.74
CA VAL A 282 5.19 -0.42 -0.41
C VAL A 282 4.64 -1.40 0.61
N LEU A 283 3.32 -1.68 0.60
CA LEU A 283 2.74 -2.73 1.45
C LEU A 283 3.28 -4.12 1.12
N ARG A 284 3.51 -4.43 -0.17
CA ARG A 284 4.18 -5.67 -0.59
C ARG A 284 5.61 -5.75 -0.05
N MET A 285 6.38 -4.65 -0.08
CA MET A 285 7.73 -4.60 0.51
C MET A 285 7.70 -4.76 2.03
N ILE A 286 6.72 -4.18 2.72
CA ILE A 286 6.53 -4.40 4.17
C ILE A 286 6.23 -5.88 4.44
N LYS A 287 5.37 -6.53 3.61
CA LYS A 287 5.11 -7.97 3.69
C LYS A 287 6.38 -8.78 3.50
N TRP A 288 7.23 -8.42 2.54
CA TRP A 288 8.53 -9.04 2.30
C TRP A 288 9.47 -8.95 3.52
N VAL A 289 9.57 -7.78 4.16
CA VAL A 289 10.44 -7.55 5.34
C VAL A 289 9.92 -8.27 6.58
N LEU A 290 8.60 -8.36 6.77
CA LEU A 290 7.98 -8.98 7.94
C LEU A 290 7.81 -10.50 7.81
N GLY A 291 7.61 -10.99 6.60
CA GLY A 291 7.08 -12.31 6.31
C GLY A 291 5.55 -12.31 6.31
N GLU A 292 4.97 -13.27 5.57
CA GLU A 292 3.52 -13.31 5.27
C GLU A 292 2.66 -13.38 6.54
N ASP A 293 2.94 -14.33 7.43
CA ASP A 293 2.12 -14.56 8.65
C ASP A 293 2.12 -13.35 9.58
N VAL A 294 3.30 -12.75 9.82
CA VAL A 294 3.45 -11.57 10.69
C VAL A 294 2.77 -10.37 10.09
N PHE A 295 2.90 -10.18 8.78
CA PHE A 295 2.27 -9.06 8.07
C PHE A 295 0.74 -9.13 8.14
N TYR A 296 0.13 -10.25 7.81
CA TYR A 296 -1.34 -10.35 7.85
C TYR A 296 -1.90 -10.31 9.29
N GLN A 297 -1.16 -10.83 10.27
CA GLN A 297 -1.57 -10.62 11.67
C GLN A 297 -1.53 -9.13 12.05
N MET A 298 -0.47 -8.42 11.66
CA MET A 298 -0.36 -6.97 11.88
C MET A 298 -1.49 -6.20 11.19
N LEU A 299 -1.90 -6.59 9.96
CA LEU A 299 -3.06 -5.97 9.30
C LEU A 299 -4.37 -6.20 10.04
N LYS A 300 -4.59 -7.41 10.58
CA LYS A 300 -5.76 -7.68 11.44
C LYS A 300 -5.74 -6.84 12.71
N ASP A 301 -4.58 -6.72 13.35
CA ASP A 301 -4.41 -5.87 14.53
C ASP A 301 -4.72 -4.42 14.20
N TYR A 302 -4.22 -3.91 13.07
CA TYR A 302 -4.52 -2.56 12.58
C TYR A 302 -6.02 -2.38 12.32
N ALA A 303 -6.63 -3.28 11.57
CA ALA A 303 -8.04 -3.22 11.21
C ALA A 303 -8.99 -3.32 12.43
N THR A 304 -8.53 -3.89 13.55
CA THR A 304 -9.34 -4.09 14.76
C THR A 304 -8.94 -3.18 15.93
N ASN A 305 -7.86 -2.40 15.79
CA ASN A 305 -7.42 -1.47 16.82
C ASN A 305 -8.51 -0.41 17.11
N PRO A 306 -9.02 -0.33 18.36
CA PRO A 306 -10.11 0.60 18.69
C PRO A 306 -9.75 2.08 18.54
N SER A 307 -8.46 2.42 18.44
CA SER A 307 -8.02 3.79 18.16
C SER A 307 -8.26 4.21 16.71
N PHE A 308 -8.36 3.24 15.79
CA PHE A 308 -8.50 3.49 14.35
C PHE A 308 -9.81 2.94 13.78
N ALA A 309 -10.34 1.84 14.34
CA ALA A 309 -11.57 1.23 13.85
C ALA A 309 -12.76 2.19 13.95
N TYR A 310 -13.41 2.43 12.80
CA TYR A 310 -14.48 3.42 12.61
C TYR A 310 -14.05 4.87 12.86
N GLN A 311 -12.75 5.11 12.82
CA GLN A 311 -12.09 6.40 12.98
C GLN A 311 -11.17 6.65 11.77
N TYR A 312 -10.08 7.33 12.00
CA TYR A 312 -9.08 7.66 10.98
C TYR A 312 -7.67 7.32 11.49
N ALA A 313 -6.75 7.19 10.55
CA ALA A 313 -5.33 7.02 10.82
C ALA A 313 -4.50 7.81 9.82
N ASN A 314 -3.31 8.21 10.23
CA ASN A 314 -2.30 8.80 9.36
C ASN A 314 -1.11 7.84 9.16
N THR A 315 -0.15 8.23 8.34
CA THR A 315 1.05 7.44 8.05
C THR A 315 1.83 7.07 9.32
N GLU A 316 1.95 7.99 10.28
CA GLU A 316 2.66 7.75 11.55
C GLU A 316 1.92 6.74 12.43
N ASP A 317 0.58 6.79 12.43
CA ASP A 317 -0.25 5.83 13.16
C ASP A 317 -0.05 4.41 12.62
N PHE A 318 -0.04 4.24 11.30
CA PHE A 318 0.21 2.94 10.67
C PHE A 318 1.64 2.44 10.94
N LYS A 319 2.66 3.31 10.83
CA LYS A 319 4.05 2.98 11.19
C LYS A 319 4.16 2.53 12.65
N ASN A 320 3.52 3.25 13.57
CA ASN A 320 3.51 2.90 14.98
C ASN A 320 2.75 1.59 15.24
N GLN A 321 1.68 1.28 14.48
CA GLN A 321 0.99 0.00 14.57
C GLN A 321 1.91 -1.16 14.16
N ILE A 322 2.73 -1.00 13.13
CA ILE A 322 3.73 -2.01 12.75
C ILE A 322 4.67 -2.26 13.93
N LEU A 323 5.22 -1.21 14.54
CA LEU A 323 6.11 -1.33 15.70
C LEU A 323 5.42 -2.07 16.88
N VAL A 324 4.19 -1.70 17.21
CA VAL A 324 3.42 -2.31 18.31
C VAL A 324 3.13 -3.79 18.06
N SER A 325 2.71 -4.14 16.84
CA SER A 325 2.34 -5.52 16.51
C SER A 325 3.56 -6.44 16.31
N THR A 326 4.70 -5.91 15.86
CA THR A 326 5.82 -6.74 15.40
C THR A 326 7.12 -6.55 16.18
N GLY A 327 7.24 -5.46 16.94
CA GLY A 327 8.47 -5.04 17.61
C GLY A 327 9.55 -4.49 16.65
N LYS A 328 9.29 -4.40 15.33
CA LYS A 328 10.25 -3.88 14.34
C LYS A 328 10.01 -2.40 14.09
N ASP A 329 11.07 -1.60 14.14
CA ASP A 329 11.05 -0.18 13.79
C ASP A 329 11.18 0.00 12.28
N PHE A 330 10.18 0.61 11.66
CA PHE A 330 10.13 0.93 10.24
C PHE A 330 10.41 2.41 9.95
N THR A 331 10.92 3.18 10.90
CA THR A 331 11.17 4.62 10.71
C THR A 331 12.07 4.89 9.51
N GLY A 332 13.19 4.17 9.36
CA GLY A 332 14.07 4.29 8.18
C GLY A 332 13.33 3.95 6.88
N PHE A 333 12.63 2.82 6.88
CA PHE A 333 11.84 2.38 5.72
C PHE A 333 10.80 3.44 5.28
N PHE A 334 10.04 4.02 6.22
CA PHE A 334 9.05 5.06 5.90
C PHE A 334 9.70 6.35 5.41
N ASN A 335 10.85 6.75 5.98
CA ASN A 335 11.60 7.89 5.49
C ASN A 335 12.03 7.71 4.03
N ASP A 336 12.47 6.52 3.64
CA ASP A 336 12.96 6.22 2.30
C ASP A 336 11.81 6.01 1.29
N TRP A 337 10.78 5.26 1.65
CA TRP A 337 9.78 4.78 0.69
C TRP A 337 8.47 5.57 0.67
N VAL A 338 8.12 6.25 1.79
CA VAL A 338 6.89 7.04 1.90
C VAL A 338 7.17 8.53 1.73
N TYR A 339 8.14 9.05 2.47
CA TYR A 339 8.51 10.47 2.43
C TYR A 339 9.61 10.77 1.41
N GLY A 340 10.47 9.81 1.12
CA GLY A 340 11.52 9.91 0.10
C GLY A 340 11.02 9.56 -1.30
N GLU A 341 11.82 9.94 -2.31
CA GLU A 341 11.53 9.74 -3.71
C GLU A 341 12.44 8.70 -4.35
N GLY A 342 11.99 8.12 -5.44
CA GLY A 342 12.80 7.22 -6.26
C GLY A 342 12.87 5.78 -5.79
N TYR A 343 13.96 5.13 -6.18
CA TYR A 343 14.24 3.71 -5.97
C TYR A 343 15.76 3.42 -6.10
N PRO A 344 16.27 2.29 -5.54
CA PRO A 344 17.66 1.88 -5.70
C PRO A 344 17.93 1.27 -7.09
N ILE A 345 19.17 1.43 -7.54
CA ILE A 345 19.77 0.78 -8.71
C ILE A 345 20.92 -0.06 -8.20
N TYR A 346 20.71 -1.37 -8.08
CA TYR A 346 21.71 -2.28 -7.53
C TYR A 346 22.79 -2.67 -8.54
N THR A 347 24.02 -2.75 -8.08
CA THR A 347 25.12 -3.46 -8.74
C THR A 347 25.54 -4.62 -7.87
N ILE A 348 25.24 -5.84 -8.31
CA ILE A 348 25.53 -7.07 -7.59
C ILE A 348 26.61 -7.83 -8.33
N LYS A 349 27.72 -8.11 -7.65
CA LYS A 349 28.78 -8.99 -8.14
C LYS A 349 28.75 -10.26 -7.33
N TRP A 350 29.05 -11.39 -7.97
CA TRP A 350 29.09 -12.67 -7.30
C TRP A 350 30.23 -13.56 -7.76
N ASN A 351 30.66 -14.48 -6.91
CA ASN A 351 31.62 -15.53 -7.24
C ASN A 351 31.43 -16.73 -6.31
N GLN A 352 31.64 -17.92 -6.83
CA GLN A 352 31.81 -19.15 -6.05
C GLN A 352 33.24 -19.63 -6.23
N PRO A 353 34.18 -19.29 -5.35
CA PRO A 353 35.61 -19.62 -5.52
C PRO A 353 35.89 -21.12 -5.55
N ILE A 354 35.06 -21.90 -4.84
CA ILE A 354 35.14 -23.35 -4.81
C ILE A 354 33.74 -23.90 -5.04
N ALA A 355 33.56 -24.73 -6.07
CA ALA A 355 32.28 -25.34 -6.38
C ALA A 355 31.69 -26.09 -5.18
N ASN A 356 30.37 -26.04 -5.03
CA ASN A 356 29.61 -26.65 -3.93
C ASN A 356 29.96 -26.09 -2.53
N GLN A 357 30.46 -24.88 -2.44
CA GLN A 357 30.78 -24.17 -1.21
C GLN A 357 30.16 -22.77 -1.21
N ASP A 358 30.74 -21.86 -0.40
CA ASP A 358 30.21 -20.53 -0.24
C ASP A 358 30.22 -19.72 -1.54
N VAL A 359 29.12 -19.05 -1.79
CA VAL A 359 29.02 -17.99 -2.81
C VAL A 359 29.22 -16.64 -2.11
N LYS A 360 30.09 -15.83 -2.66
CA LYS A 360 30.32 -14.46 -2.24
C LYS A 360 29.52 -13.49 -3.10
N PHE A 361 28.97 -12.45 -2.46
CA PHE A 361 28.29 -11.36 -3.12
C PHE A 361 28.87 -10.04 -2.64
N GLU A 362 29.03 -9.07 -3.54
CA GLU A 362 29.21 -7.65 -3.22
C GLU A 362 27.99 -6.91 -3.74
N ILE A 363 27.30 -6.16 -2.88
CA ILE A 363 26.15 -5.33 -3.25
C ILE A 363 26.49 -3.86 -3.07
N SER A 364 26.29 -3.10 -4.14
CA SER A 364 26.32 -1.65 -4.14
C SER A 364 25.03 -1.11 -4.71
N GLN A 365 24.64 0.11 -4.35
CA GLN A 365 23.51 0.81 -4.95
C GLN A 365 23.84 2.28 -5.26
N THR A 366 23.19 2.78 -6.28
CA THR A 366 22.95 4.21 -6.51
C THR A 366 21.45 4.46 -6.46
N GLN A 367 21.03 5.69 -6.28
CA GLN A 367 19.63 6.07 -6.18
C GLN A 367 19.18 6.75 -7.48
N SER A 368 17.89 6.57 -7.83
CA SER A 368 17.31 7.26 -8.98
C SER A 368 17.04 8.74 -8.69
N ASP A 369 16.83 9.10 -7.42
CA ASP A 369 16.64 10.47 -6.92
C ASP A 369 17.56 10.76 -5.73
N SER A 370 17.86 12.03 -5.49
CA SER A 370 18.80 12.48 -4.45
C SER A 370 18.15 12.67 -3.07
N SER A 371 16.84 12.55 -2.92
CA SER A 371 16.13 12.70 -1.65
C SER A 371 16.46 11.60 -0.66
N VAL A 372 16.83 10.40 -1.15
CA VAL A 372 17.24 9.26 -0.35
C VAL A 372 18.72 8.98 -0.57
N GLY A 373 19.49 8.92 0.52
CA GLY A 373 20.92 8.63 0.43
C GLY A 373 21.25 7.14 0.23
N PHE A 374 20.41 6.26 0.80
CA PHE A 374 20.57 4.82 0.75
C PHE A 374 19.24 4.13 1.09
N PHE A 375 18.81 3.16 0.29
CA PHE A 375 17.64 2.34 0.55
C PHE A 375 18.05 1.07 1.29
N GLU A 376 17.79 1.01 2.59
CA GLU A 376 18.05 -0.20 3.38
C GLU A 376 16.97 -1.24 3.13
N MET A 377 17.34 -2.39 2.56
CA MET A 377 16.39 -3.46 2.19
C MET A 377 17.03 -4.85 2.30
N PRO A 378 16.26 -5.87 2.71
CA PRO A 378 16.63 -7.26 2.48
C PRO A 378 16.44 -7.59 0.99
N VAL A 379 17.56 -7.74 0.29
CA VAL A 379 17.62 -7.95 -1.17
C VAL A 379 17.42 -9.42 -1.51
N PRO A 380 16.37 -9.81 -2.25
CA PRO A 380 16.12 -11.19 -2.64
C PRO A 380 16.99 -11.60 -3.81
N ILE A 381 17.70 -12.73 -3.65
CA ILE A 381 18.60 -13.31 -4.66
C ILE A 381 18.20 -14.76 -4.90
N ARG A 382 18.04 -15.14 -6.18
CA ARG A 382 17.91 -16.53 -6.59
C ARG A 382 19.22 -17.03 -7.19
N VAL A 383 19.74 -18.14 -6.66
CA VAL A 383 20.92 -18.84 -7.16
C VAL A 383 20.48 -20.12 -7.84
N THR A 384 20.94 -20.35 -9.07
CA THR A 384 20.61 -21.55 -9.85
C THR A 384 21.90 -22.33 -10.13
N GLY A 385 21.87 -23.63 -9.87
CA GLY A 385 22.98 -24.55 -10.08
C GLY A 385 23.12 -25.06 -11.52
N THR A 386 24.25 -25.67 -11.84
CA THR A 386 24.56 -26.23 -13.15
C THR A 386 23.66 -27.41 -13.53
N ASN A 387 23.05 -28.09 -12.56
CA ASN A 387 22.08 -29.18 -12.79
C ASN A 387 20.62 -28.76 -12.53
N GLY A 388 20.37 -27.44 -12.39
CA GLY A 388 19.03 -26.92 -12.19
C GLY A 388 18.59 -26.82 -10.72
N GLU A 389 19.50 -27.00 -9.77
CA GLU A 389 19.25 -26.72 -8.35
C GLU A 389 18.90 -25.24 -8.15
N VAL A 390 18.07 -24.93 -7.16
CA VAL A 390 17.65 -23.56 -6.85
C VAL A 390 17.80 -23.28 -5.35
N ALA A 391 18.33 -22.13 -5.01
CA ALA A 391 18.32 -21.60 -3.64
C ALA A 391 17.94 -20.12 -3.65
N ASP A 392 16.94 -19.78 -2.84
CA ASP A 392 16.55 -18.38 -2.61
C ASP A 392 17.23 -17.87 -1.36
N LEU A 393 17.90 -16.74 -1.48
CA LEU A 393 18.68 -16.08 -0.44
C LEU A 393 18.11 -14.69 -0.17
N VAL A 394 18.33 -14.23 1.06
CA VAL A 394 18.07 -12.84 1.45
C VAL A 394 19.36 -12.24 1.93
N LEU A 395 19.74 -11.10 1.36
CA LEU A 395 20.95 -10.35 1.69
C LEU A 395 20.52 -9.01 2.33
N ASP A 396 20.69 -8.88 3.66
CA ASP A 396 20.30 -7.68 4.41
C ASP A 396 21.27 -6.53 4.08
N HIS A 397 20.93 -5.75 3.05
CA HIS A 397 21.78 -4.70 2.52
C HIS A 397 21.57 -3.39 3.29
N THR A 398 22.54 -3.05 4.13
CA THR A 398 22.52 -1.92 5.08
C THR A 398 23.60 -0.87 4.82
N ILE A 399 24.63 -1.19 4.03
CA ILE A 399 25.71 -0.26 3.64
C ILE A 399 26.15 -0.54 2.21
N ASN A 400 26.66 0.47 1.54
CA ASN A 400 27.18 0.32 0.19
C ASN A 400 28.48 -0.54 0.16
N HIS A 401 28.71 -1.28 -0.91
CA HIS A 401 29.81 -2.25 -1.07
C HIS A 401 29.83 -3.35 -0.01
N GLN A 402 28.66 -3.74 0.50
CA GLN A 402 28.53 -4.80 1.50
C GLN A 402 28.84 -6.16 0.90
N ILE A 403 29.68 -6.93 1.60
CA ILE A 403 30.08 -8.27 1.18
C ILE A 403 29.31 -9.31 2.03
N PHE A 404 28.74 -10.31 1.35
CA PHE A 404 28.06 -11.43 1.94
C PHE A 404 28.74 -12.74 1.54
N SER A 405 28.71 -13.74 2.43
CA SER A 405 29.06 -15.13 2.11
C SER A 405 27.85 -16.01 2.51
N LYS A 406 27.38 -16.83 1.58
CA LYS A 406 26.26 -17.75 1.79
C LYS A 406 26.64 -19.15 1.36
N SER A 407 26.44 -20.14 2.22
CA SER A 407 26.76 -21.54 1.92
C SER A 407 25.77 -22.13 0.91
N ILE A 408 26.30 -22.65 -0.18
CA ILE A 408 25.54 -23.30 -1.27
C ILE A 408 26.20 -24.65 -1.56
N ASN A 409 25.41 -25.74 -1.53
CA ASN A 409 25.87 -27.10 -1.67
C ASN A 409 25.87 -27.63 -3.13
N PHE A 410 25.81 -26.72 -4.10
CA PHE A 410 25.88 -27.03 -5.53
C PHE A 410 26.77 -26.02 -6.28
N GLU A 411 27.21 -26.39 -7.50
CA GLU A 411 27.95 -25.50 -8.38
C GLU A 411 27.01 -24.48 -9.03
N VAL A 412 27.28 -23.18 -8.84
CA VAL A 412 26.42 -22.08 -9.29
C VAL A 412 26.63 -21.78 -10.77
N ALA A 413 25.55 -21.83 -11.54
CA ALA A 413 25.51 -21.44 -12.95
C ALA A 413 25.05 -20.01 -13.15
N ASN A 414 24.07 -19.53 -12.33
CA ASN A 414 23.48 -18.20 -12.48
C ASN A 414 23.00 -17.64 -11.15
N VAL A 415 23.00 -16.31 -11.07
CA VAL A 415 22.44 -15.52 -9.97
C VAL A 415 21.49 -14.49 -10.55
N ALA A 416 20.30 -14.39 -9.99
CA ALA A 416 19.27 -13.43 -10.40
C ALA A 416 18.77 -12.61 -9.22
N LEU A 417 18.49 -11.34 -9.46
CA LEU A 417 17.91 -10.41 -8.50
C LEU A 417 16.37 -10.47 -8.61
N ASP A 418 15.71 -10.56 -7.47
CA ASP A 418 14.28 -10.28 -7.29
C ASP A 418 13.35 -10.90 -8.35
N VAL A 419 13.48 -12.18 -8.59
CA VAL A 419 12.68 -12.92 -9.60
C VAL A 419 11.17 -12.96 -9.30
N GLU A 420 10.78 -12.65 -8.07
CA GLU A 420 9.39 -12.61 -7.61
C GLU A 420 8.85 -11.18 -7.41
N HIS A 421 9.62 -10.19 -7.85
CA HIS A 421 9.24 -8.78 -7.78
C HIS A 421 8.77 -8.36 -6.37
N GLN A 422 9.58 -8.69 -5.35
CA GLN A 422 9.33 -8.34 -3.96
C GLN A 422 9.66 -6.89 -3.62
N ILE A 423 10.63 -6.28 -4.35
CA ILE A 423 11.14 -4.94 -4.07
C ILE A 423 11.09 -4.02 -5.30
N LEU A 424 10.98 -2.72 -5.05
CA LEU A 424 11.15 -1.71 -6.10
C LEU A 424 12.64 -1.50 -6.38
N GLU A 425 13.04 -1.73 -7.60
CA GLU A 425 14.37 -1.42 -8.16
C GLU A 425 14.27 -1.36 -9.69
N LYS A 426 15.21 -0.76 -10.36
CA LYS A 426 15.28 -0.73 -11.81
C LYS A 426 16.71 -0.56 -12.30
N ASN A 427 16.99 -1.07 -13.52
CA ASN A 427 18.29 -1.00 -14.17
C ASN A 427 19.43 -1.62 -13.35
N SER A 428 19.11 -2.50 -12.41
CA SER A 428 20.08 -3.23 -11.61
C SER A 428 20.85 -4.25 -12.44
N THR A 429 22.08 -4.55 -12.04
CA THR A 429 22.96 -5.51 -12.74
C THR A 429 23.43 -6.59 -11.79
N VAL A 430 23.51 -7.82 -12.30
CA VAL A 430 24.08 -8.97 -11.59
C VAL A 430 25.18 -9.55 -12.47
N THR A 431 26.43 -9.59 -11.99
CA THR A 431 27.59 -10.01 -12.77
C THR A 431 28.49 -10.96 -12.00
N PHE A 432 29.06 -11.92 -12.70
CA PHE A 432 30.14 -12.75 -12.16
C PHE A 432 31.44 -11.91 -12.09
N ASP A 433 32.11 -11.89 -10.91
CA ASP A 433 33.37 -11.17 -10.70
C ASP A 433 34.47 -12.10 -10.14
N PRO A 434 35.47 -12.51 -10.96
CA PRO A 434 36.54 -13.34 -10.50
C PRO A 434 37.35 -12.75 -9.34
N ALA A 435 37.37 -11.41 -9.17
CA ALA A 435 38.09 -10.75 -8.11
C ALA A 435 37.58 -11.05 -6.71
N LEU A 436 36.29 -11.40 -6.59
CA LEU A 436 35.71 -11.84 -5.32
C LEU A 436 36.22 -13.22 -4.86
N ALA A 437 36.95 -13.96 -5.69
CA ALA A 437 37.63 -15.20 -5.31
C ALA A 437 38.81 -14.96 -4.35
N THR A 438 39.44 -13.79 -4.41
CA THR A 438 40.49 -13.45 -3.48
C THR A 438 39.90 -13.29 -2.09
N ASN A 439 40.47 -13.99 -1.10
CA ASN A 439 40.07 -13.79 0.29
C ASN A 439 40.33 -12.31 0.63
N SER A 440 39.28 -11.51 0.63
CA SER A 440 39.31 -10.32 1.46
C SER A 440 39.53 -10.86 2.87
N VAL A 441 40.70 -10.62 3.44
CA VAL A 441 40.86 -10.74 4.90
C VAL A 441 39.66 -9.99 5.48
N PRO A 442 38.86 -10.58 6.37
CA PRO A 442 37.80 -9.83 7.05
C PRO A 442 38.50 -8.57 7.55
N VAL A 443 38.07 -7.41 7.10
CA VAL A 443 38.45 -6.17 7.77
C VAL A 443 37.69 -6.29 9.07
N GLU A 444 38.30 -6.87 10.09
CA GLU A 444 37.78 -6.81 11.44
C GLU A 444 37.59 -5.32 11.68
N GLU A 445 36.34 -4.97 12.04
CA GLU A 445 35.99 -3.57 12.29
C GLU A 445 36.92 -3.04 13.37
N ILE A 446 37.93 -2.25 12.95
CA ILE A 446 38.89 -1.67 13.88
C ILE A 446 38.21 -0.47 14.52
N ILE A 447 37.71 -0.65 15.71
CA ILE A 447 37.14 0.44 16.50
C ILE A 447 38.26 1.12 17.29
N LEU A 448 38.42 2.42 17.04
CA LEU A 448 39.35 3.28 17.74
C LEU A 448 38.61 4.01 18.86
N PHE A 449 39.08 3.84 20.12
CA PHE A 449 38.46 4.46 21.28
C PHE A 449 39.49 4.84 22.37
N PRO A 450 39.22 5.85 23.21
CA PRO A 450 38.10 6.81 23.07
C PRO A 450 38.31 7.75 21.89
N ASN A 451 37.23 8.21 21.28
CA ASN A 451 37.27 9.23 20.25
C ASN A 451 36.27 10.32 20.59
N PRO A 452 36.64 11.57 20.92
CA PRO A 452 38.00 12.12 20.89
C PRO A 452 38.92 11.55 22.00
N VAL A 453 40.24 11.54 21.71
CA VAL A 453 41.25 11.03 22.62
C VAL A 453 42.05 12.19 23.27
N LYS A 454 42.55 11.96 24.51
CA LYS A 454 43.44 12.92 25.22
C LYS A 454 44.82 12.36 25.55
N LYS A 455 44.93 11.09 25.80
CA LYS A 455 46.18 10.46 26.23
C LYS A 455 46.48 9.13 25.57
N GLU A 456 45.53 8.24 25.52
CA GLU A 456 45.71 6.86 25.12
C GLU A 456 44.62 6.41 24.14
N ILE A 457 45.03 5.78 23.02
CA ILE A 457 44.12 5.17 22.03
C ILE A 457 44.20 3.67 22.17
N TYR A 458 43.04 3.03 22.16
CA TYR A 458 42.88 1.58 22.06
C TYR A 458 42.24 1.23 20.72
N LEU A 459 42.67 0.09 20.16
CA LEU A 459 42.10 -0.47 18.95
C LEU A 459 41.38 -1.79 19.30
N LYS A 460 40.10 -1.89 19.06
CA LYS A 460 39.33 -3.13 19.17
C LYS A 460 39.21 -3.76 17.77
N GLY A 461 39.24 -5.08 17.68
CA GLY A 461 39.18 -5.81 16.40
C GLY A 461 40.54 -6.19 15.84
N ILE A 462 41.68 -5.86 16.47
CA ILE A 462 43.01 -6.30 16.07
C ILE A 462 43.40 -7.51 16.92
N THR A 463 43.50 -8.68 16.30
CA THR A 463 43.88 -9.95 16.94
C THR A 463 45.34 -10.34 16.74
N THR A 464 46.03 -9.71 15.78
CA THR A 464 47.43 -9.98 15.42
C THR A 464 48.33 -8.76 15.64
N SER A 465 49.64 -8.96 15.74
CA SER A 465 50.58 -7.85 15.79
C SER A 465 50.53 -7.04 14.50
N SER A 466 50.29 -5.74 14.65
CA SER A 466 50.14 -4.79 13.55
C SER A 466 51.07 -3.60 13.75
N THR A 467 51.26 -2.77 12.73
CA THR A 467 51.95 -1.47 12.85
C THR A 467 50.97 -0.35 12.68
N TYR A 468 51.20 0.78 13.35
CA TYR A 468 50.40 1.99 13.19
C TYR A 468 51.28 3.19 12.79
N GLU A 469 50.66 4.11 12.09
CA GLU A 469 51.17 5.44 11.78
C GLU A 469 50.09 6.48 12.05
N ILE A 470 50.44 7.58 12.71
CA ILE A 470 49.58 8.71 13.02
C ILE A 470 50.07 9.91 12.24
N TYR A 471 49.15 10.56 11.52
CA TYR A 471 49.45 11.74 10.71
C TYR A 471 48.61 12.93 11.15
N PHE A 472 49.09 14.15 11.03
CA PHE A 472 48.26 15.35 11.01
C PHE A 472 47.42 15.39 9.73
N VAL A 473 46.39 16.24 9.73
CA VAL A 473 45.50 16.43 8.58
C VAL A 473 46.20 16.97 7.32
N ASP A 474 47.40 17.56 7.49
CA ASP A 474 48.27 18.02 6.41
C ASP A 474 49.15 16.90 5.84
N GLY A 475 49.05 15.68 6.32
CA GLY A 475 49.79 14.51 5.87
C GLY A 475 51.17 14.33 6.52
N LYS A 476 51.55 15.15 7.52
CA LYS A 476 52.83 15.03 8.22
C LYS A 476 52.77 13.89 9.24
N LEU A 477 53.69 12.93 9.15
CA LEU A 477 53.83 11.83 10.12
C LEU A 477 54.17 12.36 11.51
N VAL A 478 53.40 11.96 12.51
CA VAL A 478 53.55 12.34 13.93
C VAL A 478 54.11 11.23 14.77
N SER A 479 53.60 10.02 14.59
CA SER A 479 54.00 8.85 15.37
C SER A 479 53.88 7.57 14.54
N LYS A 480 54.71 6.58 14.82
CA LYS A 480 54.59 5.22 14.28
C LYS A 480 55.11 4.21 15.28
N GLY A 481 54.59 3.01 15.23
CA GLY A 481 55.00 1.94 16.11
C GLY A 481 54.38 0.59 15.79
N ALA A 482 54.74 -0.40 16.59
CA ALA A 482 54.10 -1.71 16.57
C ALA A 482 52.91 -1.71 17.59
N TYR A 483 51.76 -2.19 17.17
CA TYR A 483 50.60 -2.41 18.02
C TYR A 483 50.46 -3.88 18.33
N LYS A 484 50.28 -4.19 19.61
CA LYS A 484 49.86 -5.52 20.07
C LYS A 484 48.55 -5.41 20.78
N SER A 485 47.62 -6.36 20.52
CA SER A 485 46.31 -6.43 21.17
C SER A 485 46.45 -6.22 22.69
N SER A 486 45.62 -5.34 23.22
CA SER A 486 45.56 -4.92 24.65
C SER A 486 46.59 -3.86 25.11
N TYR A 487 47.44 -3.32 24.24
CA TYR A 487 48.30 -2.18 24.57
C TYR A 487 47.73 -0.86 24.08
N ALA A 488 47.83 0.17 24.91
CA ALA A 488 47.43 1.53 24.53
C ALA A 488 48.52 2.16 23.64
N ILE A 489 48.12 2.95 22.68
CA ILE A 489 49.00 3.89 21.96
C ILE A 489 48.97 5.21 22.74
N ASP A 490 50.09 5.61 23.30
CA ASP A 490 50.22 6.89 23.98
C ASP A 490 50.29 8.04 22.96
N VAL A 491 49.32 8.93 23.08
CA VAL A 491 49.16 10.15 22.25
C VAL A 491 49.19 11.44 23.10
N SER A 492 49.68 11.34 24.33
CA SER A 492 49.70 12.47 25.27
C SER A 492 50.58 13.65 24.81
N ASN A 493 51.50 13.41 23.86
CA ASN A 493 52.40 14.39 23.30
C ASN A 493 52.06 14.82 21.86
N LEU A 494 50.85 14.49 21.37
CA LEU A 494 50.38 14.85 20.02
C LEU A 494 49.49 16.08 20.02
#